data_792fcd58388023634978e1c617043a3e
#
_entry.id   792fcd58388023634978e1c617043a3e
#
_cell.length_a   1.000
_cell.length_b   1.000
_cell.length_c   1.000
_cell.angle_alpha   90.00
_cell.angle_beta   90.00
_cell.angle_gamma   90.00
#
_symmetry.space_group_name_H-M   'P 1'
#
loop_
_entity.id
_entity.type
_entity.pdbx_description
1 polymer ?
#
loop_
_entity_poly.entity_id
_entity_poly.type
_entity_poly.pdbx_seq_one_letter_code
_entity_poly.pdbx_strand_id
1 'polypeptide(L)'
;MTILKALFLLAVVAYLAYHAVYLTPFVSSLLGRNQCGIRRSYSAIPDANKVEGAKLRARSRLIKEADGLELWQTPLGEFWNPRGNDLFYTLAEQWVRNYGDGPYRVKPGNIVLDCGANVGDFVREALSAGAKLVIAIEPVPRSAECVRRTFAPEIAAGRVRLVEKAVWHEAGTMKMYLHDNALLDTLMQRHEAPVAQVVEVPLITIDTLVAELGLPRVDFIKMDIEGAEPNALRGARGTIQTFRPQISIATEHSPGEYAEVTKIILAAAPYRPTCGRCTKEDLDFFPEVTFYTPQ
;
A
#
# COMPACT_ATOMS: atom_id res chain seq x y z
N MET A 1 -52.15 7.51 -5.84
CA MET A 1 -51.53 7.57 -7.20
C MET A 1 -50.19 8.28 -7.23
N THR A 2 -49.94 9.30 -6.39
CA THR A 2 -48.72 10.12 -6.35
C THR A 2 -47.53 9.38 -5.76
N ILE A 3 -47.68 8.63 -4.68
CA ILE A 3 -46.56 7.91 -4.01
C ILE A 3 -45.99 6.79 -4.90
N LEU A 4 -46.87 6.04 -5.58
CA LEU A 4 -46.43 4.95 -6.47
C LEU A 4 -45.66 5.46 -7.68
N LYS A 5 -46.06 6.62 -8.23
CA LYS A 5 -45.30 7.30 -9.32
C LYS A 5 -43.91 7.80 -8.84
N ALA A 6 -43.84 8.33 -7.62
CA ALA A 6 -42.58 8.76 -7.04
C ALA A 6 -41.60 7.59 -6.78
N LEU A 7 -42.12 6.48 -6.25
CA LEU A 7 -41.32 5.26 -6.04
C LEU A 7 -40.86 4.64 -7.37
N PHE A 8 -41.71 4.63 -8.40
CA PHE A 8 -41.30 4.17 -9.73
C PHE A 8 -40.23 5.06 -10.34
N LEU A 9 -40.40 6.38 -10.25
CA LEU A 9 -39.37 7.31 -10.76
C LEU A 9 -38.03 7.14 -10.03
N LEU A 10 -38.06 6.98 -8.70
CA LEU A 10 -36.85 6.72 -7.91
C LEU A 10 -36.17 5.39 -8.32
N ALA A 11 -36.97 4.34 -8.56
CA ALA A 11 -36.43 3.06 -9.03
C ALA A 11 -35.82 3.17 -10.43
N VAL A 12 -36.43 3.92 -11.34
CA VAL A 12 -35.87 4.19 -12.68
C VAL A 12 -34.60 4.99 -12.61
N VAL A 13 -34.55 6.05 -11.79
CA VAL A 13 -33.34 6.87 -11.59
C VAL A 13 -32.22 6.02 -10.99
N ALA A 14 -32.51 5.21 -9.96
CA ALA A 14 -31.52 4.31 -9.36
C ALA A 14 -31.01 3.27 -10.37
N TYR A 15 -31.89 2.71 -11.20
CA TYR A 15 -31.53 1.79 -12.27
C TYR A 15 -30.61 2.44 -13.30
N LEU A 16 -30.95 3.64 -13.78
CA LEU A 16 -30.14 4.39 -14.74
C LEU A 16 -28.79 4.81 -14.16
N ALA A 17 -28.76 5.26 -12.89
CA ALA A 17 -27.52 5.58 -12.19
C ALA A 17 -26.62 4.37 -12.02
N TYR A 18 -27.19 3.21 -11.64
CA TYR A 18 -26.47 1.95 -11.53
C TYR A 18 -25.81 1.56 -12.87
N HIS A 19 -26.58 1.55 -13.96
CA HIS A 19 -26.06 1.23 -15.29
C HIS A 19 -25.03 2.27 -15.78
N ALA A 20 -25.24 3.56 -15.50
CA ALA A 20 -24.27 4.59 -15.85
C ALA A 20 -22.91 4.35 -15.17
N VAL A 21 -22.91 3.99 -13.88
CA VAL A 21 -21.68 3.65 -13.14
C VAL A 21 -20.98 2.44 -13.77
N TYR A 22 -21.71 1.38 -14.12
CA TYR A 22 -21.11 0.18 -14.73
C TYR A 22 -20.71 0.37 -16.20
N LEU A 23 -21.16 1.43 -16.88
CA LEU A 23 -20.69 1.78 -18.21
C LEU A 23 -19.43 2.64 -18.20
N THR A 24 -19.07 3.23 -17.06
CA THR A 24 -17.90 4.13 -16.98
C THR A 24 -16.58 3.51 -17.42
N PRO A 25 -16.21 2.24 -17.12
CA PRO A 25 -14.99 1.64 -17.61
C PRO A 25 -14.91 1.55 -19.13
N PHE A 26 -16.04 1.29 -19.79
CA PHE A 26 -16.13 1.21 -21.24
C PHE A 26 -16.00 2.60 -21.88
N VAL A 27 -16.76 3.58 -21.37
CA VAL A 27 -16.68 4.99 -21.83
C VAL A 27 -15.27 5.55 -21.63
N SER A 28 -14.67 5.32 -20.48
CA SER A 28 -13.29 5.72 -20.17
C SER A 28 -12.30 5.10 -21.17
N SER A 29 -12.45 3.82 -21.52
CA SER A 29 -11.61 3.15 -22.52
C SER A 29 -11.75 3.76 -23.91
N LEU A 30 -12.97 4.10 -24.35
CA LEU A 30 -13.21 4.78 -25.62
C LEU A 30 -12.56 6.17 -25.67
N LEU A 31 -12.50 6.86 -24.53
CA LEU A 31 -11.89 8.18 -24.39
C LEU A 31 -10.37 8.13 -24.19
N GLY A 32 -9.75 6.95 -24.15
CA GLY A 32 -8.32 6.76 -23.87
C GLY A 32 -7.91 7.10 -22.42
N ARG A 33 -8.87 7.14 -21.50
CA ARG A 33 -8.69 7.50 -20.08
C ARG A 33 -8.61 6.29 -19.15
N ASN A 34 -8.51 5.06 -19.69
CA ASN A 34 -8.46 3.82 -18.94
C ASN A 34 -7.10 3.12 -19.11
N GLN A 35 -6.24 3.26 -18.11
CA GLN A 35 -4.91 2.64 -18.08
C GLN A 35 -4.93 1.21 -17.52
N CYS A 36 -6.01 0.80 -16.83
CA CYS A 36 -6.15 -0.52 -16.24
C CYS A 36 -6.68 -1.59 -17.20
N GLY A 37 -7.34 -1.16 -18.30
CA GLY A 37 -8.17 -2.02 -19.14
C GLY A 37 -9.54 -2.35 -18.51
N ILE A 38 -10.55 -2.49 -19.37
CA ILE A 38 -11.99 -2.55 -19.00
C ILE A 38 -12.27 -3.56 -17.88
N ARG A 39 -11.71 -4.78 -17.99
CA ARG A 39 -12.00 -5.86 -17.02
C ARG A 39 -11.54 -5.50 -15.60
N ARG A 40 -10.35 -4.89 -15.45
CA ARG A 40 -9.80 -4.54 -14.14
C ARG A 40 -10.44 -3.28 -13.56
N SER A 41 -10.89 -2.36 -14.41
CA SER A 41 -11.57 -1.14 -13.95
C SER A 41 -12.84 -1.42 -13.14
N TYR A 42 -13.47 -2.58 -13.32
CA TYR A 42 -14.60 -2.98 -12.48
C TYR A 42 -14.22 -3.25 -11.02
N SER A 43 -12.94 -3.47 -10.70
CA SER A 43 -12.50 -3.62 -9.31
C SER A 43 -12.49 -2.30 -8.53
N ALA A 44 -12.50 -1.17 -9.22
CA ALA A 44 -12.63 0.16 -8.60
C ALA A 44 -14.07 0.53 -8.22
N ILE A 45 -15.05 -0.36 -8.47
CA ILE A 45 -16.47 -0.10 -8.23
C ILE A 45 -17.10 -1.35 -7.57
N PRO A 46 -17.50 -1.31 -6.32
CA PRO A 46 -17.34 -0.31 -5.25
C PRO A 46 -15.95 -0.34 -4.60
N ASP A 47 -15.68 0.59 -3.68
CA ASP A 47 -14.47 0.58 -2.84
C ASP A 47 -14.48 -0.65 -1.91
N ALA A 48 -13.76 -1.69 -2.35
CA ALA A 48 -13.73 -2.97 -1.64
C ALA A 48 -13.05 -2.86 -0.28
N ASN A 49 -12.07 -1.94 -0.11
CA ASN A 49 -11.38 -1.77 1.17
C ASN A 49 -12.34 -1.27 2.25
N LYS A 50 -13.18 -0.28 1.95
CA LYS A 50 -14.20 0.19 2.91
C LYS A 50 -15.20 -0.90 3.29
N VAL A 51 -15.67 -1.67 2.32
CA VAL A 51 -16.65 -2.75 2.57
C VAL A 51 -16.02 -3.87 3.40
N GLU A 52 -14.86 -4.35 3.02
CA GLU A 52 -14.17 -5.43 3.74
C GLU A 52 -13.62 -4.94 5.08
N GLY A 53 -13.14 -3.70 5.17
CA GLY A 53 -12.72 -3.07 6.43
C GLY A 53 -13.83 -3.04 7.47
N ALA A 54 -15.05 -2.65 7.08
CA ALA A 54 -16.21 -2.69 7.97
C ALA A 54 -16.53 -4.11 8.46
N LYS A 55 -16.43 -5.13 7.58
CA LYS A 55 -16.62 -6.55 7.95
C LYS A 55 -15.51 -7.05 8.89
N LEU A 56 -14.26 -6.68 8.65
CA LEU A 56 -13.14 -7.02 9.52
C LEU A 56 -13.31 -6.38 10.89
N ARG A 57 -13.68 -5.09 10.94
CA ARG A 57 -13.96 -4.38 12.19
C ARG A 57 -15.05 -5.06 13.01
N ALA A 58 -16.16 -5.45 12.38
CA ALA A 58 -17.26 -6.15 13.05
C ALA A 58 -16.86 -7.52 13.65
N ARG A 59 -15.78 -8.13 13.17
CA ARG A 59 -15.22 -9.41 13.63
C ARG A 59 -14.00 -9.26 14.52
N SER A 60 -13.63 -8.02 14.86
CA SER A 60 -12.47 -7.68 15.66
C SER A 60 -12.87 -7.18 17.04
N ARG A 61 -11.94 -7.26 17.98
CA ARG A 61 -12.16 -6.82 19.36
C ARG A 61 -10.96 -5.99 19.83
N LEU A 62 -11.23 -4.83 20.40
CA LEU A 62 -10.23 -4.07 21.15
C LEU A 62 -9.89 -4.84 22.44
N ILE A 63 -8.61 -5.17 22.62
CA ILE A 63 -8.10 -5.92 23.79
C ILE A 63 -7.71 -4.96 24.89
N LYS A 64 -6.94 -3.92 24.57
CA LYS A 64 -6.48 -2.91 25.52
C LYS A 64 -5.99 -1.66 24.81
N GLU A 65 -5.88 -0.59 25.59
CA GLU A 65 -5.23 0.65 25.19
C GLU A 65 -4.04 0.91 26.12
N ALA A 66 -2.93 1.36 25.56
CA ALA A 66 -1.75 1.76 26.31
C ALA A 66 -0.89 2.73 25.48
N ASP A 67 -0.37 3.78 26.11
CA ASP A 67 0.57 4.74 25.51
C ASP A 67 0.07 5.39 24.21
N GLY A 68 -1.25 5.65 24.10
CA GLY A 68 -1.88 6.19 22.90
C GLY A 68 -2.04 5.19 21.76
N LEU A 69 -1.75 3.91 22.01
CA LEU A 69 -1.89 2.79 21.07
C LEU A 69 -3.04 1.88 21.51
N GLU A 70 -3.63 1.19 20.54
CA GLU A 70 -4.71 0.21 20.70
C GLU A 70 -4.23 -1.17 20.26
N LEU A 71 -4.44 -2.19 21.09
CA LEU A 71 -4.23 -3.59 20.68
C LEU A 71 -5.56 -4.19 20.25
N TRP A 72 -5.63 -4.61 19.02
CA TRP A 72 -6.77 -5.25 18.40
C TRP A 72 -6.54 -6.73 18.14
N GLN A 73 -7.50 -7.57 18.52
CA GLN A 73 -7.62 -8.94 18.04
C GLN A 73 -8.45 -8.93 16.77
N THR A 74 -7.88 -9.36 15.65
CA THR A 74 -8.53 -9.36 14.33
C THR A 74 -8.51 -10.76 13.70
N PRO A 75 -9.29 -11.00 12.63
CA PRO A 75 -9.19 -12.24 11.85
C PRO A 75 -7.81 -12.52 11.24
N LEU A 76 -6.97 -11.46 11.09
CA LEU A 76 -5.60 -11.57 10.57
C LEU A 76 -4.53 -11.69 11.67
N GLY A 77 -4.94 -11.71 12.95
CA GLY A 77 -4.07 -11.77 14.11
C GLY A 77 -4.17 -10.52 14.98
N GLU A 78 -3.28 -10.41 15.95
CA GLU A 78 -3.20 -9.25 16.82
C GLU A 78 -2.38 -8.14 16.15
N PHE A 79 -2.84 -6.89 16.32
CA PHE A 79 -2.16 -5.70 15.85
C PHE A 79 -2.22 -4.58 16.89
N TRP A 80 -1.09 -3.99 17.17
CA TRP A 80 -1.03 -2.67 17.77
C TRP A 80 -1.27 -1.63 16.69
N ASN A 81 -2.01 -0.58 17.02
CA ASN A 81 -2.39 0.49 16.10
C ASN A 81 -2.41 1.83 16.82
N PRO A 82 -1.93 2.92 16.24
CA PRO A 82 -2.09 4.24 16.81
C PRO A 82 -3.59 4.58 16.94
N ARG A 83 -3.99 5.16 18.06
CA ARG A 83 -5.37 5.63 18.21
C ARG A 83 -5.70 6.64 17.10
N GLY A 84 -6.86 6.46 16.45
CA GLY A 84 -7.32 7.32 15.36
C GLY A 84 -6.85 6.90 13.97
N ASN A 85 -5.91 5.95 13.86
CA ASN A 85 -5.52 5.39 12.57
C ASN A 85 -6.55 4.36 12.07
N ASP A 86 -6.79 4.31 10.77
CA ASP A 86 -7.74 3.37 10.16
C ASP A 86 -7.12 2.00 9.88
N LEU A 87 -6.85 1.25 10.98
CA LEU A 87 -6.35 -0.12 10.91
C LEU A 87 -7.15 -1.01 9.95
N PHE A 88 -8.46 -0.84 9.93
CA PHE A 88 -9.32 -1.77 9.18
C PHE A 88 -9.31 -1.52 7.69
N TYR A 89 -8.93 -0.31 7.27
CA TYR A 89 -8.69 -0.01 5.86
C TYR A 89 -7.43 -0.77 5.36
N THR A 90 -6.30 -0.65 6.06
CA THR A 90 -5.06 -1.35 5.67
C THR A 90 -5.17 -2.88 5.78
N LEU A 91 -5.84 -3.38 6.82
CA LEU A 91 -6.12 -4.81 6.91
C LEU A 91 -7.02 -5.31 5.78
N ALA A 92 -7.94 -4.49 5.30
CA ALA A 92 -8.77 -4.83 4.14
C ALA A 92 -7.94 -4.94 2.86
N GLU A 93 -6.93 -4.10 2.67
CA GLU A 93 -6.00 -4.18 1.54
C GLU A 93 -5.31 -5.54 1.48
N GLN A 94 -4.84 -6.04 2.63
CA GLN A 94 -4.25 -7.37 2.71
C GLN A 94 -5.31 -8.46 2.52
N TRP A 95 -6.51 -8.28 3.06
CA TRP A 95 -7.62 -9.23 2.90
C TRP A 95 -8.01 -9.40 1.44
N VAL A 96 -8.07 -8.32 0.66
CA VAL A 96 -8.36 -8.36 -0.78
C VAL A 96 -7.10 -8.51 -1.64
N ARG A 97 -5.92 -8.61 -1.02
CA ARG A 97 -4.62 -8.87 -1.65
C ARG A 97 -4.17 -7.80 -2.65
N ASN A 98 -4.29 -6.54 -2.26
CA ASN A 98 -3.87 -5.41 -3.08
C ASN A 98 -2.42 -5.54 -3.56
N TYR A 99 -1.50 -5.95 -2.66
CA TYR A 99 -0.07 -6.00 -2.93
C TYR A 99 0.44 -7.39 -3.34
N GLY A 100 -0.43 -8.38 -3.56
CA GLY A 100 0.04 -9.72 -3.88
C GLY A 100 -1.04 -10.71 -4.29
N ASP A 101 -1.54 -10.66 -5.52
CA ASP A 101 -2.52 -11.63 -6.02
C ASP A 101 -1.92 -12.64 -7.01
N GLY A 102 -2.41 -13.87 -6.97
CA GLY A 102 -2.02 -14.94 -7.89
C GLY A 102 -0.50 -15.16 -7.96
N PRO A 103 0.14 -15.02 -9.12
CA PRO A 103 1.57 -15.21 -9.29
C PRO A 103 2.42 -14.07 -8.70
N TYR A 104 1.81 -12.95 -8.35
CA TYR A 104 2.49 -11.73 -7.88
C TYR A 104 2.66 -11.65 -6.36
N ARG A 105 2.38 -12.73 -5.62
CA ARG A 105 2.49 -12.78 -4.17
C ARG A 105 3.89 -13.13 -3.69
N VAL A 106 4.17 -12.84 -2.42
CA VAL A 106 5.32 -13.36 -1.68
C VAL A 106 5.30 -14.90 -1.72
N LYS A 107 6.47 -15.49 -1.89
CA LYS A 107 6.66 -16.95 -1.93
C LYS A 107 7.41 -17.44 -0.70
N PRO A 108 7.23 -18.71 -0.29
CA PRO A 108 8.02 -19.30 0.80
C PRO A 108 9.52 -19.14 0.57
N GLY A 109 10.22 -18.73 1.63
CA GLY A 109 11.66 -18.49 1.60
C GLY A 109 12.10 -17.14 1.06
N ASN A 110 11.19 -16.25 0.62
CA ASN A 110 11.55 -14.92 0.13
C ASN A 110 12.16 -14.04 1.22
N ILE A 111 13.09 -13.18 0.82
CA ILE A 111 13.53 -12.00 1.56
C ILE A 111 12.75 -10.80 0.99
N VAL A 112 12.00 -10.14 1.85
CA VAL A 112 11.00 -9.12 1.50
C VAL A 112 11.44 -7.78 2.05
N LEU A 113 11.38 -6.72 1.24
CA LEU A 113 11.41 -5.33 1.69
C LEU A 113 9.98 -4.79 1.69
N ASP A 114 9.51 -4.35 2.85
CA ASP A 114 8.22 -3.69 3.04
C ASP A 114 8.49 -2.20 3.32
N CYS A 115 8.44 -1.41 2.26
CA CYS A 115 8.66 0.04 2.32
C CYS A 115 7.31 0.74 2.60
N GLY A 116 7.22 1.43 3.73
CA GLY A 116 5.98 1.92 4.31
C GLY A 116 5.25 0.79 5.06
N ALA A 117 5.92 0.21 6.07
CA ALA A 117 5.36 -0.92 6.80
C ALA A 117 4.17 -0.54 7.70
N ASN A 118 3.98 0.76 7.97
CA ASN A 118 2.89 1.28 8.83
C ASN A 118 2.81 0.48 10.14
N VAL A 119 1.71 -0.22 10.40
CA VAL A 119 1.53 -1.06 11.61
C VAL A 119 1.91 -2.53 11.37
N GLY A 120 2.42 -2.88 10.18
CA GLY A 120 2.92 -4.20 9.81
C GLY A 120 1.86 -5.14 9.24
N ASP A 121 0.82 -4.61 8.64
CA ASP A 121 -0.22 -5.39 7.97
C ASP A 121 0.35 -6.25 6.84
N PHE A 122 1.19 -5.68 5.95
CA PHE A 122 1.87 -6.46 4.91
C PHE A 122 2.99 -7.36 5.48
N VAL A 123 3.67 -6.95 6.56
CA VAL A 123 4.60 -7.85 7.28
C VAL A 123 3.91 -9.14 7.68
N ARG A 124 2.68 -9.06 8.21
CA ARG A 124 1.87 -10.23 8.59
C ARG A 124 1.53 -11.10 7.38
N GLU A 125 1.15 -10.51 6.28
CA GLU A 125 0.88 -11.24 5.04
C GLU A 125 2.12 -11.96 4.53
N ALA A 126 3.25 -11.26 4.44
CA ALA A 126 4.51 -11.83 3.98
C ALA A 126 4.98 -13.01 4.84
N LEU A 127 4.89 -12.89 6.17
CA LEU A 127 5.21 -13.98 7.09
C LEU A 127 4.25 -15.16 6.93
N SER A 128 2.96 -14.90 6.75
CA SER A 128 1.93 -15.93 6.53
C SER A 128 2.12 -16.66 5.20
N ALA A 129 2.65 -15.96 4.19
CA ALA A 129 3.05 -16.54 2.91
C ALA A 129 4.36 -17.36 2.98
N GLY A 130 5.02 -17.39 4.14
CA GLY A 130 6.25 -18.16 4.38
C GLY A 130 7.54 -17.40 4.05
N ALA A 131 7.53 -16.06 4.05
CA ALA A 131 8.75 -15.29 3.93
C ALA A 131 9.79 -15.72 4.96
N LYS A 132 11.06 -15.84 4.53
CA LYS A 132 12.19 -16.16 5.41
C LYS A 132 12.55 -14.97 6.28
N LEU A 133 12.52 -13.77 5.71
CA LEU A 133 12.88 -12.53 6.36
C LEU A 133 12.06 -11.39 5.75
N VAL A 134 11.52 -10.53 6.61
CA VAL A 134 10.88 -9.27 6.22
C VAL A 134 11.66 -8.11 6.82
N ILE A 135 12.08 -7.18 5.98
CA ILE A 135 12.64 -5.90 6.41
C ILE A 135 11.49 -4.90 6.39
N ALA A 136 10.95 -4.59 7.55
CA ALA A 136 9.90 -3.60 7.75
C ALA A 136 10.55 -2.22 7.85
N ILE A 137 10.28 -1.34 6.90
CA ILE A 137 10.87 0.00 6.82
C ILE A 137 9.75 1.01 7.10
N GLU A 138 9.87 1.69 8.25
CA GLU A 138 8.82 2.60 8.72
C GLU A 138 9.46 3.78 9.49
N PRO A 139 9.45 4.99 8.93
CA PRO A 139 10.07 6.15 9.54
C PRO A 139 9.28 6.76 10.70
N VAL A 140 7.96 6.54 10.78
CA VAL A 140 7.10 7.18 11.78
C VAL A 140 7.22 6.46 13.12
N PRO A 141 7.69 7.12 14.20
CA PRO A 141 7.96 6.44 15.47
C PRO A 141 6.76 5.72 16.08
N ARG A 142 5.55 6.30 15.96
CA ARG A 142 4.31 5.69 16.49
C ARG A 142 3.93 4.41 15.74
N SER A 143 4.12 4.38 14.42
CA SER A 143 3.86 3.21 13.57
C SER A 143 4.95 2.15 13.75
N ALA A 144 6.22 2.56 13.80
CA ALA A 144 7.36 1.68 14.10
C ALA A 144 7.20 0.98 15.46
N GLU A 145 6.70 1.69 16.49
CA GLU A 145 6.41 1.07 17.80
C GLU A 145 5.29 0.03 17.70
N CYS A 146 4.29 0.24 16.85
CA CYS A 146 3.25 -0.76 16.60
C CYS A 146 3.84 -2.02 15.96
N VAL A 147 4.72 -1.88 14.95
CA VAL A 147 5.45 -3.02 14.36
C VAL A 147 6.29 -3.73 15.42
N ARG A 148 7.02 -2.99 16.25
CA ARG A 148 7.89 -3.56 17.32
C ARG A 148 7.08 -4.38 18.32
N ARG A 149 5.92 -3.88 18.76
CA ARG A 149 5.06 -4.60 19.70
C ARG A 149 4.34 -5.77 19.06
N THR A 150 3.83 -5.59 17.83
CA THR A 150 3.07 -6.63 17.12
C THR A 150 3.94 -7.83 16.75
N PHE A 151 5.18 -7.58 16.33
CA PHE A 151 6.09 -8.61 15.81
C PHE A 151 7.28 -8.88 16.74
N ALA A 152 7.14 -8.60 18.05
CA ALA A 152 8.21 -8.84 19.02
C ALA A 152 8.79 -10.27 18.95
N PRO A 153 7.99 -11.35 18.85
CA PRO A 153 8.50 -12.71 18.70
C PRO A 153 9.29 -12.91 17.39
N GLU A 154 8.80 -12.41 16.29
CA GLU A 154 9.43 -12.53 14.97
C GLU A 154 10.71 -11.71 14.86
N ILE A 155 10.76 -10.54 15.51
CA ILE A 155 11.97 -9.71 15.62
C ILE A 155 13.02 -10.44 16.46
N ALA A 156 12.63 -11.00 17.61
CA ALA A 156 13.53 -11.79 18.44
C ALA A 156 14.07 -13.06 17.74
N ALA A 157 13.24 -13.66 16.88
CA ALA A 157 13.63 -14.81 16.05
C ALA A 157 14.42 -14.43 14.79
N GLY A 158 14.67 -13.15 14.54
CA GLY A 158 15.38 -12.65 13.36
C GLY A 158 14.61 -12.81 12.04
N ARG A 159 13.29 -13.02 12.09
CA ARG A 159 12.41 -13.14 10.93
C ARG A 159 11.85 -11.79 10.46
N VAL A 160 11.87 -10.79 11.33
CA VAL A 160 11.53 -9.39 11.02
C VAL A 160 12.68 -8.51 11.48
N ARG A 161 13.07 -7.55 10.65
CA ARG A 161 13.97 -6.46 11.03
C ARG A 161 13.25 -5.15 10.79
N LEU A 162 13.11 -4.36 11.84
CA LEU A 162 12.52 -3.01 11.77
C LEU A 162 13.63 -2.00 11.48
N VAL A 163 13.38 -1.13 10.51
CA VAL A 163 14.27 -0.03 10.09
C VAL A 163 13.51 1.27 10.18
N GLU A 164 13.86 2.10 11.16
CA GLU A 164 13.19 3.38 11.45
C GLU A 164 13.82 4.53 10.63
N LYS A 165 13.79 4.37 9.31
CA LYS A 165 14.26 5.34 8.32
C LYS A 165 13.28 5.41 7.16
N ALA A 166 13.23 6.55 6.48
CA ALA A 166 12.50 6.66 5.22
C ALA A 166 13.39 6.26 4.04
N VAL A 167 12.83 5.57 3.06
CA VAL A 167 13.55 5.24 1.81
C VAL A 167 13.52 6.43 0.86
N TRP A 168 14.68 6.79 0.31
CA TRP A 168 14.87 7.93 -0.57
C TRP A 168 15.97 7.67 -1.60
N HIS A 169 16.27 8.64 -2.48
CA HIS A 169 17.35 8.48 -3.48
C HIS A 169 18.75 8.77 -2.93
N GLU A 170 18.86 9.37 -1.74
CA GLU A 170 20.11 9.66 -1.05
C GLU A 170 19.95 9.57 0.47
N ALA A 171 21.03 9.43 1.19
CA ALA A 171 21.02 9.46 2.65
C ALA A 171 20.96 10.92 3.15
N GLY A 172 20.36 11.12 4.33
CA GLY A 172 20.22 12.43 4.94
C GLY A 172 19.12 12.47 5.99
N THR A 173 18.50 13.63 6.14
CA THR A 173 17.29 13.84 6.96
C THR A 173 16.31 14.68 6.17
N MET A 174 15.03 14.44 6.38
CA MET A 174 13.95 15.21 5.75
C MET A 174 12.80 15.40 6.73
N LYS A 175 12.05 16.49 6.54
CA LYS A 175 10.80 16.71 7.25
C LYS A 175 9.75 15.73 6.74
N MET A 176 9.05 15.10 7.68
CA MET A 176 7.90 14.26 7.41
C MET A 176 6.67 14.89 8.03
N TYR A 177 5.60 14.93 7.27
CA TYR A 177 4.33 15.55 7.65
C TYR A 177 3.41 14.46 8.18
N LEU A 178 3.12 14.53 9.48
CA LEU A 178 2.26 13.57 10.17
C LEU A 178 0.83 14.12 10.24
N HIS A 179 -0.13 13.24 10.07
CA HIS A 179 -1.56 13.52 10.10
C HIS A 179 -2.22 12.77 11.26
N ASP A 180 -3.44 13.14 11.62
CA ASP A 180 -4.21 12.40 12.64
C ASP A 180 -4.44 10.94 12.21
N ASN A 181 -4.69 10.73 10.92
CA ASN A 181 -4.68 9.39 10.31
C ASN A 181 -3.28 9.10 9.75
N ALA A 182 -2.58 8.11 10.32
CA ALA A 182 -1.22 7.75 9.94
C ALA A 182 -1.09 7.20 8.49
N LEU A 183 -2.19 6.87 7.83
CA LEU A 183 -2.19 6.48 6.41
C LEU A 183 -1.83 7.64 5.48
N LEU A 184 -1.90 8.88 5.97
CA LEU A 184 -1.58 10.09 5.22
C LEU A 184 -0.20 10.66 5.56
N ASP A 185 0.59 9.97 6.39
CA ASP A 185 1.92 10.42 6.81
C ASP A 185 2.90 10.33 5.63
N THR A 186 3.50 11.45 5.23
CA THR A 186 4.26 11.56 3.98
C THR A 186 5.47 12.47 4.08
N LEU A 187 6.51 12.19 3.27
CA LEU A 187 7.61 13.10 3.00
C LEU A 187 7.21 14.22 2.01
N MET A 188 6.12 14.04 1.28
CA MET A 188 5.65 14.98 0.27
C MET A 188 4.59 15.88 0.87
N GLN A 189 4.85 17.20 0.95
CA GLN A 189 3.85 18.12 1.43
C GLN A 189 2.65 18.16 0.48
N ARG A 190 1.53 17.62 0.92
CA ARG A 190 0.25 17.68 0.22
C ARG A 190 -0.61 18.78 0.85
N HIS A 191 -1.24 19.62 0.01
CA HIS A 191 -2.04 20.75 0.49
C HIS A 191 -3.45 20.37 0.95
N GLU A 192 -3.88 19.12 0.80
CA GLU A 192 -5.28 18.70 0.94
C GLU A 192 -5.64 18.21 2.35
N ALA A 193 -4.68 17.75 3.13
CA ALA A 193 -4.94 17.27 4.49
C ALA A 193 -4.28 18.16 5.54
N PRO A 194 -4.96 18.44 6.69
CA PRO A 194 -4.35 19.21 7.77
C PRO A 194 -3.20 18.40 8.41
N VAL A 195 -2.02 19.02 8.47
CA VAL A 195 -0.83 18.46 9.12
C VAL A 195 -0.96 18.63 10.62
N ALA A 196 -0.92 17.51 11.37
CA ALA A 196 -0.98 17.50 12.82
C ALA A 196 0.40 17.79 13.45
N GLN A 197 1.47 17.26 12.84
CA GLN A 197 2.84 17.43 13.34
C GLN A 197 3.85 17.33 12.19
N VAL A 198 4.99 18.00 12.32
CA VAL A 198 6.16 17.83 11.45
C VAL A 198 7.31 17.28 12.27
N VAL A 199 7.91 16.19 11.80
CA VAL A 199 9.08 15.57 12.42
C VAL A 199 10.23 15.47 11.44
N GLU A 200 11.46 15.39 11.93
CA GLU A 200 12.60 15.05 11.09
C GLU A 200 12.83 13.54 11.15
N VAL A 201 12.98 12.90 9.98
CA VAL A 201 13.24 11.47 9.86
C VAL A 201 14.54 11.23 9.09
N PRO A 202 15.33 10.23 9.48
CA PRO A 202 16.53 9.86 8.74
C PRO A 202 16.14 9.18 7.41
N LEU A 203 16.95 9.44 6.38
CA LEU A 203 16.80 8.85 5.05
C LEU A 203 17.87 7.80 4.78
N ILE A 204 17.51 6.79 3.99
CA ILE A 204 18.41 5.77 3.50
C ILE A 204 18.03 5.38 2.07
N THR A 205 19.01 5.01 1.23
CA THR A 205 18.69 4.36 -0.04
C THR A 205 18.46 2.87 0.17
N ILE A 206 17.61 2.25 -0.66
CA ILE A 206 17.41 0.79 -0.62
C ILE A 206 18.73 0.08 -0.89
N ASP A 207 19.56 0.58 -1.81
CA ASP A 207 20.85 -0.01 -2.13
C ASP A 207 21.79 0.00 -0.92
N THR A 208 21.85 1.12 -0.19
CA THR A 208 22.64 1.22 1.06
C THR A 208 22.08 0.29 2.14
N LEU A 209 20.77 0.26 2.32
CA LEU A 209 20.11 -0.60 3.32
C LEU A 209 20.42 -2.08 3.07
N VAL A 210 20.32 -2.53 1.83
CA VAL A 210 20.62 -3.91 1.43
C VAL A 210 22.08 -4.27 1.74
N ALA A 211 23.01 -3.34 1.46
CA ALA A 211 24.43 -3.51 1.77
C ALA A 211 24.72 -3.51 3.29
N GLU A 212 24.18 -2.55 4.06
CA GLU A 212 24.34 -2.46 5.52
C GLU A 212 23.82 -3.71 6.24
N LEU A 213 22.69 -4.27 5.78
CA LEU A 213 22.11 -5.48 6.35
C LEU A 213 22.78 -6.77 5.86
N GLY A 214 23.68 -6.70 4.88
CA GLY A 214 24.33 -7.85 4.28
C GLY A 214 23.35 -8.83 3.66
N LEU A 215 22.30 -8.34 3.01
CA LEU A 215 21.27 -9.22 2.45
C LEU A 215 21.83 -9.97 1.24
N PRO A 216 21.77 -11.31 1.21
CA PRO A 216 22.32 -12.10 0.11
C PRO A 216 21.48 -11.99 -1.17
N ARG A 217 20.23 -11.56 -1.04
CA ARG A 217 19.27 -11.34 -2.13
C ARG A 217 18.09 -10.51 -1.63
N VAL A 218 17.34 -9.96 -2.57
CA VAL A 218 16.00 -9.38 -2.36
C VAL A 218 15.06 -10.04 -3.37
N ASP A 219 13.99 -10.68 -2.89
CA ASP A 219 13.08 -11.44 -3.75
C ASP A 219 11.80 -10.70 -4.03
N PHE A 220 11.39 -9.83 -3.09
CA PHE A 220 10.15 -9.07 -3.18
C PHE A 220 10.31 -7.68 -2.56
N ILE A 221 9.76 -6.67 -3.23
CA ILE A 221 9.64 -5.29 -2.71
C ILE A 221 8.16 -4.92 -2.76
N LYS A 222 7.55 -4.63 -1.60
CA LYS A 222 6.32 -3.85 -1.50
C LYS A 222 6.71 -2.40 -1.25
N MET A 223 6.05 -1.47 -1.91
CA MET A 223 6.27 -0.05 -1.69
C MET A 223 4.95 0.70 -1.72
N ASP A 224 4.70 1.41 -0.64
CA ASP A 224 3.56 2.28 -0.44
C ASP A 224 3.99 3.32 0.60
N ILE A 225 4.46 4.46 0.10
CA ILE A 225 5.17 5.50 0.87
C ILE A 225 4.67 6.90 0.53
N GLU A 226 3.40 6.95 0.15
CA GLU A 226 2.63 8.17 0.07
C GLU A 226 3.25 9.24 -0.87
N GLY A 227 3.66 8.81 -2.08
CA GLY A 227 4.14 9.65 -3.17
C GLY A 227 5.67 9.84 -3.22
N ALA A 228 6.42 9.12 -2.36
CA ALA A 228 7.88 9.11 -2.37
C ALA A 228 8.47 7.99 -3.26
N GLU A 229 7.63 7.16 -3.88
CA GLU A 229 7.97 5.96 -4.66
C GLU A 229 9.01 6.25 -5.76
N PRO A 230 8.85 7.29 -6.60
CA PRO A 230 9.85 7.57 -7.64
C PRO A 230 11.24 7.87 -7.07
N ASN A 231 11.30 8.55 -5.93
CA ASN A 231 12.57 8.87 -5.29
C ASN A 231 13.21 7.63 -4.65
N ALA A 232 12.42 6.82 -3.93
CA ALA A 232 12.90 5.56 -3.34
C ALA A 232 13.42 4.59 -4.40
N LEU A 233 12.75 4.48 -5.55
CA LEU A 233 13.19 3.63 -6.68
C LEU A 233 14.50 4.10 -7.30
N ARG A 234 14.79 5.41 -7.36
CA ARG A 234 16.09 5.92 -7.79
C ARG A 234 17.22 5.43 -6.85
N GLY A 235 16.92 5.32 -5.54
CA GLY A 235 17.80 4.76 -4.53
C GLY A 235 17.83 3.23 -4.45
N ALA A 236 17.10 2.53 -5.31
CA ALA A 236 17.01 1.08 -5.36
C ALA A 236 17.60 0.48 -6.66
N ARG A 237 18.20 1.31 -7.50
CA ARG A 237 18.64 0.91 -8.84
C ARG A 237 19.57 -0.30 -8.83
N GLY A 238 20.57 -0.31 -7.96
CA GLY A 238 21.52 -1.42 -7.82
C GLY A 238 20.83 -2.72 -7.37
N THR A 239 19.95 -2.62 -6.38
CA THR A 239 19.13 -3.73 -5.88
C THR A 239 18.25 -4.33 -6.98
N ILE A 240 17.55 -3.47 -7.74
CA ILE A 240 16.68 -3.90 -8.85
C ILE A 240 17.51 -4.58 -9.95
N GLN A 241 18.66 -4.05 -10.32
CA GLN A 241 19.53 -4.60 -11.35
C GLN A 241 20.12 -5.96 -10.94
N THR A 242 20.56 -6.07 -9.68
CA THR A 242 21.28 -7.25 -9.18
C THR A 242 20.35 -8.42 -8.87
N PHE A 243 19.28 -8.16 -8.13
CA PHE A 243 18.44 -9.22 -7.59
C PHE A 243 17.16 -9.44 -8.39
N ARG A 244 16.73 -8.48 -9.20
CA ARG A 244 15.49 -8.55 -9.98
C ARG A 244 14.29 -9.00 -9.17
N PRO A 245 13.98 -8.34 -8.04
CA PRO A 245 12.86 -8.74 -7.21
C PRO A 245 11.52 -8.61 -7.93
N GLN A 246 10.53 -9.39 -7.54
CA GLN A 246 9.14 -9.04 -7.78
C GLN A 246 8.85 -7.70 -7.07
N ILE A 247 8.23 -6.74 -7.75
CA ILE A 247 7.89 -5.44 -7.15
C ILE A 247 6.37 -5.27 -7.18
N SER A 248 5.81 -4.89 -6.04
CA SER A 248 4.42 -4.49 -5.87
C SER A 248 4.40 -3.09 -5.28
N ILE A 249 3.85 -2.13 -6.00
CA ILE A 249 4.05 -0.71 -5.68
C ILE A 249 2.76 0.09 -5.92
N ALA A 250 2.41 0.95 -4.95
CA ALA A 250 1.38 1.97 -5.11
C ALA A 250 1.79 2.96 -6.22
N THR A 251 0.84 3.37 -7.05
CA THR A 251 1.10 4.24 -8.20
C THR A 251 -0.03 5.27 -8.41
N GLU A 252 -0.72 5.63 -7.32
CA GLU A 252 -1.90 6.49 -7.35
C GLU A 252 -1.74 7.83 -6.60
N HIS A 253 -0.61 8.00 -5.89
CA HIS A 253 -0.45 9.13 -4.98
C HIS A 253 -0.27 10.48 -5.66
N SER A 254 0.13 10.50 -6.93
CA SER A 254 0.24 11.73 -7.71
C SER A 254 -0.09 11.53 -9.20
N PRO A 255 -0.58 12.59 -9.88
CA PRO A 255 -0.81 12.53 -11.32
C PRO A 255 0.44 12.11 -12.09
N GLY A 256 0.34 11.07 -12.92
CA GLY A 256 1.44 10.57 -13.73
C GLY A 256 2.45 9.67 -13.01
N GLU A 257 2.26 9.38 -11.74
CA GLU A 257 3.17 8.54 -10.95
C GLU A 257 3.38 7.14 -11.56
N TYR A 258 2.32 6.49 -12.03
CA TYR A 258 2.42 5.21 -12.74
C TYR A 258 3.44 5.27 -13.91
N ALA A 259 3.37 6.33 -14.72
CA ALA A 259 4.27 6.48 -15.86
C ALA A 259 5.73 6.73 -15.42
N GLU A 260 5.93 7.53 -14.37
CA GLU A 260 7.25 7.83 -13.82
C GLU A 260 7.88 6.60 -13.16
N VAL A 261 7.16 5.92 -12.29
CA VAL A 261 7.56 4.66 -11.63
C VAL A 261 7.92 3.62 -12.68
N THR A 262 7.06 3.40 -13.69
CA THR A 262 7.31 2.45 -14.77
C THR A 262 8.60 2.80 -15.53
N LYS A 263 8.81 4.06 -15.87
CA LYS A 263 10.02 4.52 -16.56
C LYS A 263 11.29 4.24 -15.75
N ILE A 264 11.26 4.48 -14.43
CA ILE A 264 12.41 4.26 -13.55
C ILE A 264 12.75 2.76 -13.47
N ILE A 265 11.76 1.91 -13.25
CA ILE A 265 11.96 0.46 -13.13
C ILE A 265 12.47 -0.13 -14.44
N LEU A 266 11.86 0.23 -15.58
CA LEU A 266 12.28 -0.27 -16.90
C LEU A 266 13.67 0.24 -17.33
N ALA A 267 14.09 1.41 -16.84
CA ALA A 267 15.46 1.91 -17.03
C ALA A 267 16.48 1.15 -16.17
N ALA A 268 16.08 0.55 -15.08
CA ALA A 268 16.96 -0.24 -14.23
C ALA A 268 17.16 -1.67 -14.77
N ALA A 269 16.08 -2.36 -15.17
CA ALA A 269 16.15 -3.72 -15.70
C ALA A 269 14.87 -4.04 -16.52
N PRO A 270 14.90 -5.12 -17.36
CA PRO A 270 13.70 -5.54 -18.07
C PRO A 270 12.65 -6.12 -17.12
N TYR A 271 11.49 -5.48 -17.11
CA TYR A 271 10.31 -5.85 -16.31
C TYR A 271 9.05 -5.77 -17.16
N ARG A 272 8.07 -6.55 -16.79
CA ARG A 272 6.71 -6.47 -17.33
C ARG A 272 5.79 -5.85 -16.27
N PRO A 273 5.26 -4.63 -16.49
CA PRO A 273 4.24 -4.04 -15.63
C PRO A 273 2.90 -4.75 -15.84
N THR A 274 2.15 -4.90 -14.76
CA THR A 274 0.78 -5.45 -14.76
C THR A 274 -0.03 -4.68 -13.74
N CYS A 275 -1.15 -4.09 -14.16
CA CYS A 275 -2.09 -3.45 -13.23
C CYS A 275 -2.58 -4.50 -12.22
N GLY A 276 -2.29 -4.31 -10.95
CA GLY A 276 -2.75 -5.15 -9.84
C GLY A 276 -4.18 -4.80 -9.48
N ARG A 277 -4.36 -3.62 -8.94
CA ARG A 277 -5.65 -3.02 -8.65
C ARG A 277 -5.81 -1.71 -9.40
N CYS A 278 -7.06 -1.32 -9.63
CA CYS A 278 -7.43 -0.10 -10.33
C CYS A 278 -8.17 0.83 -9.39
N THR A 279 -7.82 2.09 -9.41
CA THR A 279 -8.59 3.16 -8.78
C THR A 279 -9.29 4.02 -9.83
N LYS A 280 -10.21 4.88 -9.39
CA LYS A 280 -11.02 5.71 -10.25
C LYS A 280 -11.12 7.13 -9.71
N GLU A 281 -10.83 8.09 -10.57
CA GLU A 281 -11.12 9.51 -10.34
C GLU A 281 -11.92 10.03 -11.54
N ASP A 282 -13.14 10.49 -11.30
CA ASP A 282 -14.10 10.86 -12.36
C ASP A 282 -14.30 9.79 -13.44
N LEU A 283 -13.75 10.01 -14.63
CA LEU A 283 -13.73 9.05 -15.75
C LEU A 283 -12.35 8.44 -15.99
N ASP A 284 -11.34 8.78 -15.20
CA ASP A 284 -10.00 8.20 -15.30
C ASP A 284 -9.92 6.92 -14.47
N PHE A 285 -9.42 5.87 -15.10
CA PHE A 285 -9.05 4.62 -14.43
C PHE A 285 -7.55 4.42 -14.57
N PHE A 286 -6.87 4.35 -13.45
CA PHE A 286 -5.42 4.17 -13.39
C PHE A 286 -5.03 3.13 -12.34
N PRO A 287 -3.83 2.52 -12.45
CA PRO A 287 -3.38 1.54 -11.48
C PRO A 287 -3.22 2.17 -10.09
N GLU A 288 -3.95 1.66 -9.11
CA GLU A 288 -3.74 1.90 -7.68
C GLU A 288 -2.45 1.19 -7.26
N VAL A 289 -2.36 -0.11 -7.57
CA VAL A 289 -1.16 -0.91 -7.37
C VAL A 289 -0.71 -1.53 -8.69
N THR A 290 0.59 -1.44 -8.95
CA THR A 290 1.21 -2.07 -10.13
C THR A 290 2.19 -3.15 -9.70
N PHE A 291 2.11 -4.31 -10.35
CA PHE A 291 3.07 -5.42 -10.23
C PHE A 291 4.10 -5.35 -11.34
N TYR A 292 5.37 -5.43 -10.99
CA TYR A 292 6.48 -5.52 -11.95
C TYR A 292 7.16 -6.88 -11.79
N THR A 293 7.08 -7.69 -12.83
CA THR A 293 7.69 -9.04 -12.89
C THR A 293 8.96 -8.99 -13.74
N PRO A 294 10.11 -9.46 -13.24
CA PRO A 294 11.34 -9.53 -14.03
C PRO A 294 11.15 -10.43 -15.27
N GLN A 295 11.80 -10.02 -16.37
CA GLN A 295 11.83 -10.75 -17.64
C GLN A 295 13.18 -11.43 -17.87
#